data_4f6dbf8134222266d1d031b8b2b7d19a
#
_entry.id   4f6dbf8134222266d1d031b8b2b7d19a
#
_cell.length_a   1.000
_cell.length_b   1.000
_cell.length_c   1.000
_cell.angle_alpha   90.00
_cell.angle_beta   90.00
_cell.angle_gamma   90.00
#
_symmetry.space_group_name_H-M   'P 1'
#
loop_
_entity.id
_entity.type
_entity.pdbx_description
1 polymer ?
#
loop_
_entity_poly.entity_id
_entity_poly.type
_entity_poly.pdbx_seq_one_letter_code
_entity_poly.pdbx_strand_id
1 'polypeptide(L)'
;KFGLSQLYQIRGRVGRSEKQAHCLLFIPQIKITKDAKLRLKSLQRLTSLGSGYDVSLKDLEIRGAGSLFGYKQSGHVSSVGFEMYCKLLKEEISKVSKTMQIESFRPAVDYYKDAFVNRRYIENKHERLVFYERLSKIKQKEDLDKLKIETVDRYGKFMSETENLFYITEVALLFYGPLIKSITLKERLLKLDITNHLDHIDFENLLNKISIFKDNNKLQVVYQNKKNNIFSVTFLCKIDMRIISNVATLFSSVLKL
;
A
#
# COMPACT_ATOMS: atom_id res chain seq x y z
N LYS A 1 17.68 -25.14 22.01
CA LYS A 1 16.47 -24.54 21.42
C LYS A 1 16.88 -23.95 20.07
N PHE A 2 16.41 -24.53 18.94
CA PHE A 2 16.73 -24.03 17.61
C PHE A 2 15.79 -22.88 17.22
N GLY A 3 16.36 -21.82 16.61
CA GLY A 3 15.61 -20.77 15.92
C GLY A 3 15.11 -21.24 14.55
N LEU A 4 14.17 -20.52 13.95
CA LEU A 4 13.62 -20.87 12.63
C LEU A 4 14.71 -20.88 11.54
N SER A 5 15.60 -19.89 11.57
CA SER A 5 16.72 -19.80 10.63
C SER A 5 17.69 -20.97 10.73
N GLN A 6 17.97 -21.46 11.97
CA GLN A 6 18.82 -22.64 12.19
C GLN A 6 18.17 -23.92 11.65
N LEU A 7 16.87 -24.10 11.88
CA LEU A 7 16.10 -25.22 11.35
C LEU A 7 16.07 -25.20 9.84
N TYR A 8 15.94 -24.04 9.22
CA TYR A 8 15.98 -23.86 7.78
C TYR A 8 17.35 -24.21 7.20
N GLN A 9 18.44 -23.76 7.85
CA GLN A 9 19.81 -24.12 7.42
C GLN A 9 20.09 -25.62 7.52
N ILE A 10 19.61 -26.28 8.58
CA ILE A 10 19.74 -27.74 8.74
C ILE A 10 18.98 -28.47 7.62
N ARG A 11 17.73 -28.04 7.34
CA ARG A 11 16.95 -28.57 6.22
C ARG A 11 17.65 -28.32 4.89
N GLY A 12 18.24 -27.16 4.67
CA GLY A 12 18.94 -26.78 3.44
C GLY A 12 20.24 -27.57 3.19
N ARG A 13 20.67 -28.40 4.13
CA ARG A 13 21.79 -29.35 3.95
C ARG A 13 21.37 -30.65 3.26
N VAL A 14 20.07 -30.90 3.17
CA VAL A 14 19.47 -32.11 2.58
C VAL A 14 18.92 -31.79 1.19
N GLY A 15 19.03 -32.70 0.22
CA GLY A 15 18.46 -32.55 -1.10
C GLY A 15 19.26 -31.64 -2.06
N ARG A 16 20.58 -31.75 -2.07
CA ARG A 16 21.49 -31.03 -2.99
C ARG A 16 21.79 -31.76 -4.30
N SER A 17 21.18 -32.91 -4.51
CA SER A 17 21.25 -33.67 -5.74
C SER A 17 19.86 -33.83 -6.36
N GLU A 18 19.77 -34.38 -7.56
CA GLU A 18 18.49 -34.65 -8.24
C GLU A 18 17.61 -35.68 -7.53
N LYS A 19 18.12 -36.35 -6.51
CA LYS A 19 17.39 -37.36 -5.75
C LYS A 19 16.52 -36.70 -4.69
N GLN A 20 15.28 -37.15 -4.59
CA GLN A 20 14.36 -36.72 -3.54
C GLN A 20 14.94 -37.10 -2.16
N ALA A 21 14.99 -36.12 -1.25
CA ALA A 21 15.53 -36.29 0.09
C ALA A 21 14.52 -35.82 1.15
N HIS A 22 14.57 -36.45 2.32
CA HIS A 22 13.66 -36.17 3.42
C HIS A 22 14.43 -35.63 4.64
N CYS A 23 13.92 -34.57 5.24
CA CYS A 23 14.41 -34.03 6.51
C CYS A 23 13.37 -34.30 7.60
N LEU A 24 13.69 -35.19 8.54
CA LEU A 24 12.80 -35.55 9.64
C LEU A 24 13.19 -34.80 10.90
N LEU A 25 12.22 -34.08 11.49
CA LEU A 25 12.38 -33.37 12.74
C LEU A 25 11.63 -34.12 13.88
N PHE A 26 12.38 -34.70 14.80
CA PHE A 26 11.81 -35.39 15.95
C PHE A 26 11.43 -34.38 17.04
N ILE A 27 10.18 -34.43 17.44
CA ILE A 27 9.62 -33.54 18.47
C ILE A 27 9.41 -34.39 19.73
N PRO A 28 9.96 -34.03 20.92
CA PRO A 28 9.69 -34.73 22.15
C PRO A 28 8.21 -34.60 22.52
N GLN A 29 7.65 -35.63 23.16
CA GLN A 29 6.23 -35.67 23.57
C GLN A 29 5.88 -34.67 24.69
N ILE A 30 6.82 -33.81 25.09
CA ILE A 30 6.63 -32.76 26.08
C ILE A 30 5.91 -31.58 25.47
N LYS A 31 5.10 -30.82 26.23
CA LYS A 31 4.43 -29.60 25.77
C LYS A 31 5.43 -28.63 25.15
N ILE A 32 5.39 -28.48 23.83
CA ILE A 32 6.17 -27.48 23.13
C ILE A 32 5.49 -26.10 23.26
N THR A 33 6.28 -25.03 23.32
CA THR A 33 5.77 -23.65 23.37
C THR A 33 5.02 -23.28 22.12
N LYS A 34 4.10 -22.30 22.20
CA LYS A 34 3.36 -21.79 21.04
C LYS A 34 4.32 -21.34 19.93
N ASP A 35 5.40 -20.64 20.27
CA ASP A 35 6.42 -20.17 19.32
C ASP A 35 7.16 -21.33 18.64
N ALA A 36 7.51 -22.38 19.37
CA ALA A 36 8.13 -23.57 18.79
C ALA A 36 7.20 -24.25 17.78
N LYS A 37 5.91 -24.32 18.08
CA LYS A 37 4.88 -24.86 17.17
C LYS A 37 4.72 -24.00 15.90
N LEU A 38 4.77 -22.68 16.06
CA LEU A 38 4.71 -21.74 14.92
C LEU A 38 5.94 -21.88 14.02
N ARG A 39 7.16 -22.00 14.60
CA ARG A 39 8.40 -22.21 13.82
C ARG A 39 8.36 -23.50 13.01
N LEU A 40 7.91 -24.60 13.59
CA LEU A 40 7.79 -25.88 12.90
C LEU A 40 6.78 -25.80 11.76
N LYS A 41 5.61 -25.20 12.00
CA LYS A 41 4.58 -25.01 10.98
C LYS A 41 5.06 -24.10 9.83
N SER A 42 5.83 -23.05 10.14
CA SER A 42 6.42 -22.17 9.14
C SER A 42 7.46 -22.92 8.28
N LEU A 43 8.30 -23.76 8.90
CA LEU A 43 9.27 -24.56 8.18
C LEU A 43 8.63 -25.58 7.22
N GLN A 44 7.46 -26.14 7.56
CA GLN A 44 6.70 -27.03 6.67
C GLN A 44 6.15 -26.31 5.44
N ARG A 45 5.76 -25.04 5.58
CA ARG A 45 5.14 -24.26 4.49
C ARG A 45 6.17 -23.64 3.53
N LEU A 46 7.36 -23.35 4.01
CA LEU A 46 8.44 -22.72 3.22
C LEU A 46 9.27 -23.78 2.51
N THR A 47 8.72 -24.41 1.49
CA THR A 47 9.35 -25.53 0.77
C THR A 47 10.16 -25.12 -0.46
N SER A 48 9.97 -23.89 -0.98
CA SER A 48 10.69 -23.42 -2.18
C SER A 48 12.16 -23.10 -1.90
N LEU A 49 13.03 -23.41 -2.87
CA LEU A 49 14.41 -22.94 -2.88
C LEU A 49 14.42 -21.39 -2.94
N GLY A 50 15.26 -20.75 -2.14
CA GLY A 50 15.37 -19.28 -2.11
C GLY A 50 14.52 -18.57 -1.04
N SER A 51 13.66 -19.29 -0.30
CA SER A 51 12.81 -18.71 0.77
C SER A 51 13.58 -18.29 2.03
N GLY A 52 14.91 -18.13 1.98
CA GLY A 52 15.72 -17.70 3.13
C GLY A 52 15.33 -16.32 3.68
N TYR A 53 14.93 -15.41 2.81
CA TYR A 53 14.41 -14.11 3.20
C TYR A 53 13.09 -14.22 3.95
N ASP A 54 12.13 -15.00 3.43
CA ASP A 54 10.81 -15.22 4.06
C ASP A 54 10.95 -15.93 5.42
N VAL A 55 11.93 -16.84 5.54
CA VAL A 55 12.28 -17.51 6.81
C VAL A 55 12.79 -16.50 7.82
N SER A 56 13.65 -15.57 7.41
CA SER A 56 14.19 -14.53 8.28
C SER A 56 13.11 -13.57 8.76
N LEU A 57 12.22 -13.17 7.86
CA LEU A 57 11.06 -12.36 8.19
C LEU A 57 10.13 -13.07 9.18
N LYS A 58 9.87 -14.36 8.95
CA LYS A 58 8.98 -15.15 9.82
C LYS A 58 9.60 -15.44 11.19
N ASP A 59 10.92 -15.63 11.27
CA ASP A 59 11.63 -15.79 12.55
C ASP A 59 11.57 -14.47 13.36
N LEU A 60 11.72 -13.32 12.66
CA LEU A 60 11.55 -12.00 13.26
C LEU A 60 10.13 -11.78 13.79
N GLU A 61 9.12 -12.14 13.01
CA GLU A 61 7.71 -12.08 13.42
C GLU A 61 7.41 -12.93 14.65
N ILE A 62 7.92 -14.16 14.70
CA ILE A 62 7.72 -15.10 15.82
C ILE A 62 8.46 -14.66 17.09
N ARG A 63 9.67 -14.11 16.95
CA ARG A 63 10.47 -13.60 18.08
C ARG A 63 9.99 -12.25 18.59
N GLY A 64 9.26 -11.50 17.77
CA GLY A 64 9.01 -10.08 17.93
C GLY A 64 10.27 -9.25 17.61
N ALA A 65 10.12 -8.16 16.87
CA ALA A 65 11.23 -7.29 16.46
C ALA A 65 11.99 -6.67 17.63
N GLY A 66 11.42 -6.64 18.83
CA GLY A 66 12.07 -6.16 20.05
C GLY A 66 13.31 -6.95 20.47
N SER A 67 13.49 -8.20 19.98
CA SER A 67 14.69 -9.00 20.29
C SER A 67 15.94 -8.58 19.54
N LEU A 68 15.82 -7.79 18.48
CA LEU A 68 16.95 -7.26 17.70
C LEU A 68 17.61 -6.04 18.35
N PHE A 69 16.87 -5.30 19.16
CA PHE A 69 17.34 -4.04 19.77
C PHE A 69 17.60 -4.12 21.28
N GLY A 70 17.68 -5.34 21.84
CA GLY A 70 18.09 -5.58 23.22
C GLY A 70 17.39 -4.66 24.21
N TYR A 71 16.32 -5.04 24.79
CA TYR A 71 15.55 -4.59 25.95
C TYR A 71 14.05 -4.42 25.70
N LYS A 72 13.27 -5.27 26.36
CA LYS A 72 11.86 -5.10 26.83
C LYS A 72 10.86 -4.26 26.02
N GLN A 73 10.83 -4.36 24.69
CA GLN A 73 9.74 -3.78 23.89
C GLN A 73 8.93 -4.83 23.11
N SER A 74 8.75 -6.02 23.67
CA SER A 74 8.06 -7.14 23.04
C SER A 74 6.53 -6.94 22.83
N GLY A 75 5.95 -5.83 23.32
CA GLY A 75 4.52 -5.52 23.17
C GLY A 75 4.14 -4.69 21.96
N HIS A 76 5.00 -3.79 21.51
CA HIS A 76 4.63 -2.80 20.47
C HIS A 76 4.60 -3.36 19.05
N VAL A 77 5.45 -4.29 18.70
CA VAL A 77 5.51 -4.83 17.31
C VAL A 77 4.35 -5.79 17.02
N SER A 78 3.83 -6.48 18.03
CA SER A 78 2.66 -7.34 17.86
C SER A 78 1.36 -6.54 17.70
N SER A 79 1.29 -5.31 18.23
CA SER A 79 0.10 -4.45 18.17
C SER A 79 0.02 -3.60 16.90
N VAL A 80 1.16 -3.27 16.30
CA VAL A 80 1.24 -2.36 15.13
C VAL A 80 1.33 -3.13 13.80
N GLY A 81 1.69 -4.42 13.85
CA GLY A 81 1.93 -5.24 12.65
C GLY A 81 3.31 -4.98 12.03
N PHE A 82 3.85 -6.03 11.42
CA PHE A 82 5.20 -6.00 10.83
C PHE A 82 5.34 -4.99 9.67
N GLU A 83 4.31 -4.85 8.86
CA GLU A 83 4.32 -3.89 7.72
C GLU A 83 4.45 -2.44 8.20
N MET A 84 3.71 -2.09 9.27
CA MET A 84 3.80 -0.75 9.86
C MET A 84 5.17 -0.52 10.51
N TYR A 85 5.75 -1.53 11.15
CA TYR A 85 7.10 -1.45 11.69
C TYR A 85 8.15 -1.24 10.61
N CYS A 86 8.08 -1.99 9.50
CA CYS A 86 8.97 -1.79 8.36
C CYS A 86 8.80 -0.40 7.73
N LYS A 87 7.57 0.11 7.68
CA LYS A 87 7.30 1.47 7.22
C LYS A 87 7.95 2.51 8.12
N LEU A 88 7.74 2.41 9.45
CA LEU A 88 8.36 3.31 10.42
C LEU A 88 9.91 3.23 10.40
N LEU A 89 10.46 2.03 10.23
CA LEU A 89 11.91 1.84 10.12
C LEU A 89 12.46 2.52 8.86
N LYS A 90 11.79 2.38 7.72
CA LYS A 90 12.17 3.07 6.48
C LYS A 90 12.08 4.59 6.63
N GLU A 91 11.03 5.10 7.28
CA GLU A 91 10.87 6.52 7.58
C GLU A 91 12.02 7.05 8.46
N GLU A 92 12.44 6.29 9.48
CA GLU A 92 13.55 6.68 10.35
C GLU A 92 14.92 6.58 9.63
N ILE A 93 15.14 5.55 8.82
CA ILE A 93 16.35 5.42 7.99
C ILE A 93 16.44 6.57 6.98
N SER A 94 15.33 6.99 6.38
CA SER A 94 15.29 8.12 5.44
C SER A 94 15.60 9.46 6.12
N LYS A 95 15.26 9.63 7.40
CA LYS A 95 15.63 10.82 8.19
C LYS A 95 17.14 10.87 8.50
N VAL A 96 17.77 9.71 8.67
CA VAL A 96 19.20 9.60 8.99
C VAL A 96 20.07 9.69 7.72
N SER A 97 19.63 9.12 6.62
CA SER A 97 20.26 9.30 5.30
C SER A 97 19.73 10.61 4.70
N LYS A 98 20.56 11.63 4.63
CA LYS A 98 20.26 12.95 4.01
C LYS A 98 19.80 12.86 2.52
N THR A 99 19.63 11.72 1.96
CA THR A 99 18.99 11.42 0.68
C THR A 99 17.52 11.06 0.98
N MET A 100 16.66 12.06 1.09
CA MET A 100 15.22 11.85 1.07
C MET A 100 14.83 11.21 -0.27
N GLN A 101 14.68 9.88 -0.30
CA GLN A 101 13.86 9.26 -1.33
C GLN A 101 12.42 9.63 -0.98
N ILE A 102 11.84 10.56 -1.74
CA ILE A 102 10.45 10.95 -1.61
C ILE A 102 9.62 9.73 -2.04
N GLU A 103 9.12 8.96 -1.06
CA GLU A 103 8.29 7.77 -1.36
C GLU A 103 7.00 8.21 -2.06
N SER A 104 6.78 7.71 -3.26
CA SER A 104 5.50 7.85 -3.95
C SER A 104 4.46 6.95 -3.29
N PHE A 105 3.29 7.48 -3.03
CA PHE A 105 2.16 6.77 -2.44
C PHE A 105 0.87 7.06 -3.19
N ARG A 106 -0.12 6.22 -2.96
CA ARG A 106 -1.47 6.42 -3.46
C ARG A 106 -2.24 7.28 -2.46
N PRO A 107 -2.84 8.42 -2.88
CA PRO A 107 -3.64 9.24 -1.98
C PRO A 107 -4.89 8.50 -1.50
N ALA A 108 -5.32 8.80 -0.28
CA ALA A 108 -6.64 8.39 0.19
C ALA A 108 -7.73 9.18 -0.54
N VAL A 109 -8.76 8.49 -1.05
CA VAL A 109 -9.88 9.13 -1.75
C VAL A 109 -11.14 9.05 -0.90
N ASP A 110 -11.65 10.20 -0.49
CA ASP A 110 -12.96 10.35 0.14
C ASP A 110 -13.99 10.66 -0.95
N TYR A 111 -14.93 9.75 -1.16
CA TYR A 111 -15.92 9.82 -2.21
C TYR A 111 -17.33 9.80 -1.62
N TYR A 112 -18.23 10.61 -2.14
CA TYR A 112 -19.59 10.80 -1.61
C TYR A 112 -20.56 9.65 -1.90
N LYS A 113 -20.16 8.64 -2.71
CA LYS A 113 -20.95 7.45 -3.00
C LYS A 113 -20.27 6.20 -2.41
N ASP A 114 -21.05 5.18 -2.16
CA ASP A 114 -20.57 3.88 -1.73
C ASP A 114 -19.63 3.26 -2.77
N ALA A 115 -18.45 2.82 -2.31
CA ALA A 115 -17.38 2.29 -3.14
C ALA A 115 -16.77 1.05 -2.48
N PHE A 116 -17.37 -0.10 -2.68
CA PHE A 116 -16.95 -1.39 -2.12
C PHE A 116 -17.41 -2.56 -3.00
N VAL A 117 -16.89 -3.76 -2.74
CA VAL A 117 -17.36 -5.00 -3.37
C VAL A 117 -18.51 -5.58 -2.57
N ASN A 118 -19.72 -5.52 -3.14
CA ASN A 118 -20.92 -6.04 -2.50
C ASN A 118 -20.84 -7.57 -2.37
N ARG A 119 -21.39 -8.12 -1.27
CA ARG A 119 -21.49 -9.57 -1.04
C ARG A 119 -22.31 -10.29 -2.09
N ARG A 120 -23.27 -9.62 -2.70
CA ARG A 120 -24.09 -10.16 -3.80
C ARG A 120 -23.30 -10.25 -5.11
N TYR A 121 -22.24 -9.46 -5.27
CA TYR A 121 -21.41 -9.45 -6.47
C TYR A 121 -20.30 -10.51 -6.39
N ILE A 122 -19.58 -10.57 -5.27
CA ILE A 122 -18.63 -11.64 -4.97
C ILE A 122 -19.04 -12.26 -3.63
N GLU A 123 -19.69 -13.41 -3.65
CA GLU A 123 -20.25 -14.05 -2.45
C GLU A 123 -19.18 -14.55 -1.50
N ASN A 124 -18.09 -15.11 -2.04
CA ASN A 124 -17.02 -15.69 -1.26
C ASN A 124 -16.18 -14.62 -0.56
N LYS A 125 -16.13 -14.68 0.79
CA LYS A 125 -15.36 -13.72 1.61
C LYS A 125 -13.87 -13.73 1.27
N HIS A 126 -13.29 -14.90 1.03
CA HIS A 126 -11.86 -15.04 0.71
C HIS A 126 -11.54 -14.41 -0.65
N GLU A 127 -12.38 -14.62 -1.66
CA GLU A 127 -12.22 -14.02 -2.98
C GLU A 127 -12.32 -12.49 -2.93
N ARG A 128 -13.21 -11.94 -2.10
CA ARG A 128 -13.26 -10.48 -1.87
C ARG A 128 -11.96 -9.94 -1.26
N LEU A 129 -11.38 -10.66 -0.29
CA LEU A 129 -10.10 -10.26 0.30
C LEU A 129 -8.96 -10.28 -0.72
N VAL A 130 -8.87 -11.34 -1.52
CA VAL A 130 -7.89 -11.46 -2.62
C VAL A 130 -8.10 -10.34 -3.64
N PHE A 131 -9.35 -10.02 -3.97
CA PHE A 131 -9.66 -8.91 -4.87
C PHE A 131 -9.14 -7.56 -4.33
N TYR A 132 -9.41 -7.24 -3.05
CA TYR A 132 -8.90 -6.02 -2.42
C TYR A 132 -7.37 -6.00 -2.34
N GLU A 133 -6.74 -7.12 -2.05
CA GLU A 133 -5.29 -7.25 -2.04
C GLU A 133 -4.69 -6.97 -3.43
N ARG A 134 -5.27 -7.54 -4.48
CA ARG A 134 -4.85 -7.27 -5.87
C ARG A 134 -5.05 -5.80 -6.21
N LEU A 135 -6.22 -5.23 -5.90
CA LEU A 135 -6.53 -3.83 -6.15
C LEU A 135 -5.56 -2.87 -5.44
N SER A 136 -5.14 -3.20 -4.23
CA SER A 136 -4.18 -2.39 -3.45
C SER A 136 -2.78 -2.37 -4.06
N LYS A 137 -2.38 -3.44 -4.75
CA LYS A 137 -1.04 -3.59 -5.37
C LYS A 137 -0.91 -2.94 -6.75
N ILE A 138 -2.01 -2.56 -7.38
CA ILE A 138 -2.01 -1.93 -8.71
C ILE A 138 -1.33 -0.56 -8.62
N LYS A 139 -0.38 -0.30 -9.52
CA LYS A 139 0.33 0.98 -9.63
C LYS A 139 0.13 1.66 -11.00
N GLN A 140 -0.35 0.93 -12.00
CA GLN A 140 -0.52 1.41 -13.36
C GLN A 140 -1.97 1.20 -13.82
N LYS A 141 -2.42 2.05 -14.72
CA LYS A 141 -3.78 2.01 -15.26
C LYS A 141 -4.05 0.72 -16.02
N GLU A 142 -3.08 0.24 -16.77
CA GLU A 142 -3.17 -0.98 -17.58
C GLU A 142 -3.50 -2.22 -16.73
N ASP A 143 -2.93 -2.31 -15.52
CA ASP A 143 -3.22 -3.41 -14.60
C ASP A 143 -4.61 -3.28 -13.97
N LEU A 144 -5.07 -2.04 -13.75
CA LEU A 144 -6.45 -1.79 -13.32
C LEU A 144 -7.44 -2.22 -14.38
N ASP A 145 -7.18 -1.91 -15.65
CA ASP A 145 -8.05 -2.25 -16.77
C ASP A 145 -8.10 -3.78 -17.00
N LYS A 146 -6.97 -4.47 -16.85
CA LYS A 146 -6.94 -5.96 -16.84
C LYS A 146 -7.79 -6.53 -15.71
N LEU A 147 -7.68 -5.98 -14.50
CA LEU A 147 -8.48 -6.43 -13.37
C LEU A 147 -9.98 -6.17 -13.59
N LYS A 148 -10.36 -5.03 -14.22
CA LYS A 148 -11.74 -4.74 -14.61
C LYS A 148 -12.29 -5.81 -15.55
N ILE A 149 -11.54 -6.13 -16.62
CA ILE A 149 -11.94 -7.14 -17.63
C ILE A 149 -12.09 -8.51 -16.96
N GLU A 150 -11.11 -8.97 -16.21
CA GLU A 150 -11.17 -10.26 -15.49
C GLU A 150 -12.34 -10.33 -14.52
N THR A 151 -12.64 -9.22 -13.84
CA THR A 151 -13.73 -9.17 -12.87
C THR A 151 -15.09 -9.28 -13.56
N VAL A 152 -15.27 -8.62 -14.71
CA VAL A 152 -16.51 -8.73 -15.52
C VAL A 152 -16.66 -10.13 -16.10
N ASP A 153 -15.58 -10.73 -16.59
CA ASP A 153 -15.58 -12.08 -17.14
C ASP A 153 -16.00 -13.11 -16.07
N ARG A 154 -15.50 -12.95 -14.85
CA ARG A 154 -15.73 -13.92 -13.77
C ARG A 154 -17.04 -13.73 -13.01
N TYR A 155 -17.47 -12.49 -12.79
CA TYR A 155 -18.62 -12.16 -11.92
C TYR A 155 -19.72 -11.38 -12.63
N GLY A 156 -19.57 -11.10 -13.92
CA GLY A 156 -20.54 -10.36 -14.72
C GLY A 156 -20.43 -8.84 -14.55
N LYS A 157 -21.47 -8.14 -15.01
CA LYS A 157 -21.53 -6.67 -15.00
C LYS A 157 -21.37 -6.11 -13.57
N PHE A 158 -20.60 -5.04 -13.45
CA PHE A 158 -20.39 -4.37 -12.15
C PHE A 158 -21.68 -3.89 -11.51
N MET A 159 -21.77 -4.06 -10.20
CA MET A 159 -22.70 -3.29 -9.38
C MET A 159 -22.16 -1.86 -9.20
N SER A 160 -23.05 -0.90 -8.95
CA SER A 160 -22.71 0.52 -8.81
C SER A 160 -21.58 0.79 -7.81
N GLU A 161 -21.58 0.09 -6.67
CA GLU A 161 -20.57 0.25 -5.63
C GLU A 161 -19.19 -0.25 -6.08
N THR A 162 -19.18 -1.34 -6.87
CA THR A 162 -17.93 -1.89 -7.43
C THR A 162 -17.39 -0.99 -8.55
N GLU A 163 -18.26 -0.44 -9.37
CA GLU A 163 -17.90 0.56 -10.38
C GLU A 163 -17.30 1.81 -9.75
N ASN A 164 -17.93 2.31 -8.68
CA ASN A 164 -17.40 3.43 -7.88
C ASN A 164 -16.03 3.09 -7.28
N LEU A 165 -15.81 1.85 -6.82
CA LEU A 165 -14.52 1.42 -6.27
C LEU A 165 -13.42 1.45 -7.35
N PHE A 166 -13.70 1.00 -8.55
CA PHE A 166 -12.76 1.11 -9.67
C PHE A 166 -12.51 2.57 -10.04
N TYR A 167 -13.56 3.40 -10.06
CA TYR A 167 -13.45 4.83 -10.35
C TYR A 167 -12.53 5.55 -9.35
N ILE A 168 -12.72 5.39 -8.03
CA ILE A 168 -11.86 6.02 -7.03
C ILE A 168 -10.43 5.48 -7.08
N THR A 169 -10.25 4.21 -7.45
CA THR A 169 -8.92 3.63 -7.63
C THR A 169 -8.22 4.26 -8.82
N GLU A 170 -8.91 4.46 -9.95
CA GLU A 170 -8.37 5.14 -11.11
C GLU A 170 -7.98 6.59 -10.80
N VAL A 171 -8.83 7.31 -10.07
CA VAL A 171 -8.51 8.66 -9.58
C VAL A 171 -7.26 8.64 -8.70
N ALA A 172 -7.17 7.72 -7.76
CA ALA A 172 -6.00 7.61 -6.88
C ALA A 172 -4.71 7.30 -7.64
N LEU A 173 -4.79 6.55 -8.74
CA LEU A 173 -3.64 6.27 -9.62
C LEU A 173 -3.17 7.49 -10.40
N LEU A 174 -4.08 8.35 -10.86
CA LEU A 174 -3.72 9.60 -11.54
C LEU A 174 -2.89 10.55 -10.66
N PHE A 175 -3.09 10.50 -9.35
CA PHE A 175 -2.36 11.29 -8.36
C PHE A 175 -1.31 10.45 -7.60
N TYR A 176 -0.90 9.30 -8.13
CA TYR A 176 0.15 8.49 -7.52
C TYR A 176 1.47 9.28 -7.49
N GLY A 177 2.00 9.51 -6.31
CA GLY A 177 3.19 10.31 -6.13
C GLY A 177 3.36 10.81 -4.70
N PRO A 178 4.33 11.69 -4.45
CA PRO A 178 4.63 12.19 -3.11
C PRO A 178 3.81 13.42 -2.70
N LEU A 179 3.08 14.05 -3.64
CA LEU A 179 2.49 15.37 -3.41
C LEU A 179 1.13 15.35 -2.74
N ILE A 180 0.23 14.50 -3.19
CA ILE A 180 -1.18 14.54 -2.77
C ILE A 180 -1.42 13.50 -1.69
N LYS A 181 -1.75 13.96 -0.49
CA LYS A 181 -2.04 13.11 0.67
C LYS A 181 -3.44 12.52 0.62
N SER A 182 -4.42 13.35 0.30
CA SER A 182 -5.81 12.93 0.21
C SER A 182 -6.58 13.73 -0.82
N ILE A 183 -7.63 13.11 -1.36
CA ILE A 183 -8.53 13.67 -2.36
C ILE A 183 -9.94 13.57 -1.81
N THR A 184 -10.69 14.67 -1.78
CA THR A 184 -12.13 14.63 -1.52
C THR A 184 -12.86 14.90 -2.83
N LEU A 185 -13.72 13.96 -3.21
CA LEU A 185 -14.50 13.97 -4.43
C LEU A 185 -15.99 14.06 -4.12
N LYS A 186 -16.63 15.14 -4.56
CA LYS A 186 -18.09 15.30 -4.58
C LYS A 186 -18.53 15.66 -5.98
N GLU A 187 -19.82 15.65 -6.24
CA GLU A 187 -20.37 15.93 -7.56
C GLU A 187 -19.84 17.24 -8.20
N ARG A 188 -19.66 18.27 -7.37
CA ARG A 188 -19.22 19.61 -7.80
C ARG A 188 -17.99 20.10 -7.04
N LEU A 189 -17.19 19.21 -6.48
CA LEU A 189 -16.03 19.57 -5.67
C LEU A 189 -14.93 18.53 -5.81
N LEU A 190 -13.75 18.98 -6.22
CA LEU A 190 -12.50 18.25 -6.14
C LEU A 190 -11.56 19.01 -5.19
N LYS A 191 -11.26 18.41 -4.04
CA LYS A 191 -10.31 18.97 -3.08
C LYS A 191 -9.10 18.08 -2.98
N LEU A 192 -7.93 18.67 -3.06
CA LEU A 192 -6.64 18.04 -2.94
C LEU A 192 -5.92 18.58 -1.70
N ASP A 193 -5.56 17.68 -0.79
CA ASP A 193 -4.72 18.02 0.35
C ASP A 193 -3.26 17.65 0.00
N ILE A 194 -2.40 18.65 -0.06
CA ILE A 194 -0.99 18.51 -0.45
C ILE A 194 -0.15 18.19 0.80
N THR A 195 0.86 17.35 0.64
CA THR A 195 1.77 16.97 1.74
C THR A 195 2.73 18.11 2.12
N ASN A 196 3.39 17.95 3.28
CA ASN A 196 4.33 18.94 3.81
C ASN A 196 5.67 19.05 3.04
N HIS A 197 5.85 18.29 1.97
CA HIS A 197 7.06 18.32 1.14
C HIS A 197 7.06 19.51 0.15
N LEU A 198 6.69 20.70 0.65
CA LEU A 198 6.60 21.93 -0.17
C LEU A 198 7.96 22.36 -0.70
N ASP A 199 9.06 21.99 -0.04
CA ASP A 199 10.44 22.33 -0.46
C ASP A 199 10.82 21.73 -1.83
N HIS A 200 10.11 20.67 -2.26
CA HIS A 200 10.29 20.01 -3.55
C HIS A 200 9.30 20.46 -4.62
N ILE A 201 8.43 21.42 -4.29
CA ILE A 201 7.44 21.97 -5.23
C ILE A 201 7.88 23.38 -5.59
N ASP A 202 7.84 23.69 -6.88
CA ASP A 202 7.80 25.05 -7.35
C ASP A 202 6.40 25.63 -7.10
N PHE A 203 6.21 26.18 -5.91
CA PHE A 203 4.89 26.62 -5.44
C PHE A 203 4.37 27.81 -6.26
N GLU A 204 5.26 28.70 -6.68
CA GLU A 204 4.91 29.83 -7.53
C GLU A 204 4.43 29.38 -8.90
N ASN A 205 5.15 28.45 -9.53
CA ASN A 205 4.77 27.83 -10.79
C ASN A 205 3.45 27.05 -10.66
N LEU A 206 3.23 26.33 -9.53
CA LEU A 206 1.97 25.65 -9.24
C LEU A 206 0.79 26.63 -9.22
N LEU A 207 0.90 27.74 -8.47
CA LEU A 207 -0.15 28.75 -8.39
C LEU A 207 -0.44 29.39 -9.73
N ASN A 208 0.59 29.72 -10.51
CA ASN A 208 0.46 30.27 -11.85
C ASN A 208 -0.28 29.31 -12.79
N LYS A 209 0.10 28.03 -12.79
CA LYS A 209 -0.56 26.99 -13.61
C LYS A 209 -2.02 26.78 -13.20
N ILE A 210 -2.31 26.79 -11.88
CA ILE A 210 -3.69 26.68 -11.38
C ILE A 210 -4.50 27.92 -11.82
N SER A 211 -3.93 29.12 -11.78
CA SER A 211 -4.61 30.34 -12.23
C SER A 211 -4.99 30.27 -13.71
N ILE A 212 -4.04 29.89 -14.58
CA ILE A 212 -4.28 29.72 -16.01
C ILE A 212 -5.36 28.65 -16.25
N PHE A 213 -5.27 27.51 -15.54
CA PHE A 213 -6.25 26.43 -15.65
C PHE A 213 -7.65 26.85 -15.21
N LYS A 214 -7.75 27.62 -14.10
CA LYS A 214 -8.99 28.20 -13.59
C LYS A 214 -9.64 29.09 -14.65
N ASP A 215 -8.89 30.00 -15.25
CA ASP A 215 -9.41 30.97 -16.21
C ASP A 215 -9.87 30.30 -17.52
N ASN A 216 -9.09 29.35 -18.04
CA ASN A 216 -9.41 28.58 -19.24
C ASN A 216 -10.67 27.72 -19.10
N ASN A 217 -10.95 27.21 -17.90
CA ASN A 217 -12.09 26.33 -17.63
C ASN A 217 -13.24 27.02 -16.89
N LYS A 218 -13.14 28.32 -16.61
CA LYS A 218 -14.12 29.13 -15.86
C LYS A 218 -14.48 28.50 -14.51
N LEU A 219 -13.45 28.04 -13.76
CA LEU A 219 -13.60 27.33 -12.50
C LEU A 219 -13.44 28.31 -11.32
N GLN A 220 -14.04 27.95 -10.18
CA GLN A 220 -13.70 28.59 -8.91
C GLN A 220 -12.68 27.72 -8.19
N VAL A 221 -11.61 28.34 -7.71
CA VAL A 221 -10.56 27.67 -6.94
C VAL A 221 -10.41 28.34 -5.59
N VAL A 222 -10.43 27.55 -4.52
CA VAL A 222 -10.28 28.01 -3.15
C VAL A 222 -9.01 27.38 -2.55
N TYR A 223 -8.17 28.21 -1.97
CA TYR A 223 -6.95 27.80 -1.29
C TYR A 223 -7.16 27.89 0.22
N GLN A 224 -6.70 26.87 0.94
CA GLN A 224 -6.77 26.84 2.40
C GLN A 224 -5.45 26.35 2.98
N ASN A 225 -4.88 27.09 3.92
CA ASN A 225 -3.79 26.62 4.74
C ASN A 225 -4.36 26.01 6.02
N LYS A 226 -4.14 24.72 6.23
CA LYS A 226 -4.60 24.01 7.43
C LYS A 226 -3.52 24.00 8.50
N LYS A 227 -3.93 23.83 9.78
CA LYS A 227 -3.01 23.50 10.86
C LYS A 227 -2.17 22.29 10.44
N ASN A 228 -0.89 22.28 10.79
CA ASN A 228 0.13 21.27 10.41
C ASN A 228 0.71 21.39 8.99
N ASN A 229 0.81 22.61 8.44
CA ASN A 229 1.43 22.86 7.12
C ASN A 229 0.80 22.07 5.95
N ILE A 230 -0.46 21.65 6.06
CA ILE A 230 -1.19 21.05 4.96
C ILE A 230 -1.82 22.16 4.14
N PHE A 231 -1.43 22.25 2.87
CA PHE A 231 -2.03 23.15 1.91
C PHE A 231 -3.13 22.40 1.12
N SER A 232 -4.31 23.02 1.02
CA SER A 232 -5.43 22.42 0.29
C SER A 232 -5.83 23.29 -0.89
N VAL A 233 -6.05 22.66 -2.03
CA VAL A 233 -6.62 23.29 -3.22
C VAL A 233 -7.97 22.66 -3.53
N THR A 234 -9.00 23.47 -3.65
CA THR A 234 -10.35 23.02 -3.93
C THR A 234 -10.84 23.63 -5.24
N PHE A 235 -11.21 22.77 -6.18
CA PHE A 235 -11.82 23.13 -7.46
C PHE A 235 -13.34 22.95 -7.35
N LEU A 236 -14.09 24.00 -7.63
CA LEU A 236 -15.55 24.03 -7.61
C LEU A 236 -16.08 24.06 -9.03
N CYS A 237 -16.48 22.90 -9.54
CA CYS A 237 -17.07 22.71 -10.87
C CYS A 237 -17.78 21.36 -10.92
N LYS A 238 -18.50 21.06 -12.00
CA LYS A 238 -18.96 19.70 -12.26
C LYS A 238 -17.74 18.82 -12.52
N ILE A 239 -17.53 17.83 -11.68
CA ILE A 239 -16.34 16.99 -11.71
C ILE A 239 -16.57 15.81 -12.65
N ASP A 240 -15.69 15.64 -13.62
CA ASP A 240 -15.58 14.50 -14.53
C ASP A 240 -14.12 14.02 -14.62
N MET A 241 -13.89 12.87 -15.25
CA MET A 241 -12.55 12.29 -15.42
C MET A 241 -11.61 13.18 -16.22
N ARG A 242 -12.12 13.99 -17.16
CA ARG A 242 -11.30 14.92 -17.95
C ARG A 242 -10.71 16.02 -17.07
N ILE A 243 -11.52 16.63 -16.22
CA ILE A 243 -11.07 17.64 -15.26
C ILE A 243 -10.06 17.04 -14.29
N ILE A 244 -10.35 15.86 -13.73
CA ILE A 244 -9.46 15.18 -12.81
C ILE A 244 -8.10 14.88 -13.47
N SER A 245 -8.10 14.36 -14.67
CA SER A 245 -6.87 14.06 -15.44
C SER A 245 -6.04 15.31 -15.72
N ASN A 246 -6.69 16.39 -16.14
CA ASN A 246 -6.00 17.66 -16.40
C ASN A 246 -5.39 18.25 -15.11
N VAL A 247 -6.11 18.18 -13.99
CA VAL A 247 -5.58 18.61 -12.70
C VAL A 247 -4.40 17.73 -12.28
N ALA A 248 -4.49 16.42 -12.46
CA ALA A 248 -3.38 15.50 -12.14
C ALA A 248 -2.12 15.81 -12.97
N THR A 249 -2.27 16.05 -14.26
CA THR A 249 -1.17 16.47 -15.16
C THR A 249 -0.55 17.80 -14.70
N LEU A 250 -1.37 18.75 -14.28
CA LEU A 250 -0.90 20.03 -13.75
C LEU A 250 0.00 19.80 -12.50
N PHE A 251 -0.45 18.99 -11.55
CA PHE A 251 0.31 18.70 -10.34
C PHE A 251 1.60 17.92 -10.62
N SER A 252 1.59 16.96 -11.53
CA SER A 252 2.81 16.20 -11.90
C SER A 252 3.86 17.09 -12.55
N SER A 253 3.45 18.15 -13.27
CA SER A 253 4.37 19.04 -13.99
C SER A 253 5.09 20.07 -13.13
N VAL A 254 4.83 20.13 -11.81
CA VAL A 254 5.46 21.08 -10.86
C VAL A 254 6.38 20.42 -9.84
N LEU A 255 6.57 19.10 -9.94
CA LEU A 255 7.58 18.40 -9.17
C LEU A 255 8.98 18.88 -9.60
N LYS A 256 9.77 19.36 -8.65
CA LYS A 256 11.22 19.55 -8.83
C LYS A 256 11.86 18.16 -8.68
N LEU A 257 12.19 17.54 -9.81
CA LEU A 257 13.00 16.32 -9.88
C LEU A 257 14.48 16.64 -9.63
#